data_c914d958200152e8e29a971b24f72aef
#
_entry.id   c914d958200152e8e29a971b24f72aef
#
_cell.length_a   1.000
_cell.length_b   1.000
_cell.length_c   1.000
_cell.angle_alpha   90.00
_cell.angle_beta   90.00
_cell.angle_gamma   90.00
#
_symmetry.space_group_name_H-M   'P 1'
#
loop_
_entity.id
_entity.type
_entity.pdbx_description
1 polymer ?
#
loop_
_entity_poly.entity_id
_entity_poly.type
_entity_poly.pdbx_seq_one_letter_code
_entity_poly.pdbx_strand_id
1 'polypeptide(L)'
;MVDNCRPWLHKRVADGNYLGFLIETAGDDPLVVAGGGLLLLDWPPTHLDPQTTRGYILNVYVEPAHRQRGLARRVTEACLEACRARGIRVATLHSADAARGIYEKLGFAATNEMRLNL
;
A
#
# COMPACT_ATOMS: atom_id res chain seq x y z
N MET A 1 -11.42 -13.34 4.23
CA MET A 1 -10.76 -12.08 4.55
C MET A 1 -11.63 -10.85 4.33
N VAL A 2 -12.36 -10.80 3.23
CA VAL A 2 -13.13 -9.61 2.86
C VAL A 2 -14.14 -9.22 3.94
N ASP A 3 -14.90 -10.17 4.47
CA ASP A 3 -15.95 -9.88 5.43
C ASP A 3 -15.41 -9.38 6.77
N ASN A 4 -14.26 -9.92 7.22
CA ASN A 4 -13.63 -9.51 8.46
C ASN A 4 -12.95 -8.14 8.37
N CYS A 5 -12.41 -7.80 7.19
CA CYS A 5 -11.72 -6.54 6.97
C CYS A 5 -12.68 -5.37 6.73
N ARG A 6 -13.88 -5.66 6.22
CA ARG A 6 -14.79 -4.61 5.75
C ARG A 6 -15.17 -3.58 6.83
N PRO A 7 -15.57 -3.96 8.06
CA PRO A 7 -15.88 -2.95 9.07
C PRO A 7 -14.66 -2.09 9.46
N TRP A 8 -13.49 -2.72 9.53
CA TRP A 8 -12.25 -2.00 9.84
C TRP A 8 -11.89 -0.98 8.76
N LEU A 9 -11.99 -1.41 7.49
CA LEU A 9 -11.70 -0.54 6.34
C LEU A 9 -12.69 0.63 6.25
N HIS A 10 -13.98 0.39 6.49
CA HIS A 10 -14.99 1.45 6.46
C HIS A 10 -14.65 2.57 7.43
N LYS A 11 -14.25 2.24 8.64
CA LYS A 11 -13.86 3.25 9.63
C LYS A 11 -12.65 4.06 9.16
N ARG A 12 -11.62 3.39 8.66
CA ARG A 12 -10.38 4.06 8.22
C ARG A 12 -10.62 4.96 7.00
N VAL A 13 -11.43 4.54 6.07
CA VAL A 13 -11.80 5.36 4.91
C VAL A 13 -12.59 6.59 5.35
N ALA A 14 -13.56 6.42 6.24
CA ALA A 14 -14.36 7.52 6.75
C ALA A 14 -13.51 8.56 7.51
N ASP A 15 -12.51 8.11 8.25
CA ASP A 15 -11.60 8.98 9.00
C ASP A 15 -10.53 9.65 8.10
N GLY A 16 -10.45 9.27 6.83
CA GLY A 16 -9.41 9.75 5.92
C GLY A 16 -8.05 9.11 6.15
N ASN A 17 -7.96 8.07 6.97
CA ASN A 17 -6.71 7.39 7.31
C ASN A 17 -6.40 6.20 6.41
N TYR A 18 -7.29 5.87 5.50
CA TYR A 18 -7.09 4.81 4.52
C TYR A 18 -7.51 5.31 3.14
N LEU A 19 -6.60 5.14 2.17
CA LEU A 19 -6.83 5.49 0.78
C LEU A 19 -6.73 4.22 -0.06
N GLY A 20 -7.80 3.90 -0.78
CA GLY A 20 -7.81 2.75 -1.68
C GLY A 20 -7.57 3.17 -3.12
N PHE A 21 -6.84 2.34 -3.85
CA PHE A 21 -6.54 2.54 -5.27
C PHE A 21 -6.95 1.29 -6.04
N LEU A 22 -7.64 1.49 -7.15
CA LEU A 22 -8.11 0.42 -8.01
C LEU A 22 -7.65 0.66 -9.44
N ILE A 23 -7.34 -0.42 -10.14
CA ILE A 23 -7.09 -0.39 -11.58
C ILE A 23 -8.20 -1.18 -12.25
N GLU A 24 -8.83 -0.55 -13.24
CA GLU A 24 -9.92 -1.15 -14.00
C GLU A 24 -9.52 -1.30 -15.46
N THR A 25 -10.12 -2.29 -16.14
CA THR A 25 -9.98 -2.41 -17.58
C THR A 25 -10.71 -1.26 -18.28
N ALA A 26 -10.23 -0.87 -19.46
CA ALA A 26 -10.91 0.12 -20.28
C ALA A 26 -12.14 -0.51 -20.98
N GLY A 27 -13.12 0.32 -21.35
CA GLY A 27 -14.29 -0.11 -22.10
C GLY A 27 -15.60 0.15 -21.39
N ASP A 28 -16.69 -0.35 -21.98
CA ASP A 28 -18.05 -0.08 -21.48
C ASP A 28 -18.43 -0.94 -20.25
N ASP A 29 -17.71 -2.01 -20.01
CA ASP A 29 -17.95 -2.91 -18.88
C ASP A 29 -16.62 -3.11 -18.13
N PRO A 30 -16.15 -2.09 -17.39
CA PRO A 30 -14.86 -2.16 -16.74
C PRO A 30 -14.83 -3.18 -15.60
N LEU A 31 -13.73 -3.92 -15.52
CA LEU A 31 -13.47 -4.88 -14.44
C LEU A 31 -12.30 -4.40 -13.60
N VAL A 32 -12.41 -4.51 -12.29
CA VAL A 32 -11.30 -4.25 -11.38
C VAL A 32 -10.31 -5.42 -11.49
N VAL A 33 -9.07 -5.11 -11.87
CA VAL A 33 -8.02 -6.11 -12.10
C VAL A 33 -6.87 -6.01 -11.11
N ALA A 34 -6.76 -4.90 -10.40
CA ALA A 34 -5.74 -4.72 -9.37
C ALA A 34 -6.20 -3.68 -8.36
N GLY A 35 -5.62 -3.73 -7.19
CA GLY A 35 -5.90 -2.76 -6.15
C GLY A 35 -4.88 -2.79 -5.04
N GLY A 36 -4.97 -1.82 -4.17
CA GLY A 36 -4.15 -1.72 -2.97
C GLY A 36 -4.58 -0.56 -2.12
N GLY A 37 -3.99 -0.46 -0.96
CA GLY A 37 -4.35 0.58 0.00
C GLY A 37 -3.15 1.22 0.64
N LEU A 38 -3.37 2.45 1.08
CA LEU A 38 -2.42 3.22 1.87
C LEU A 38 -3.08 3.57 3.19
N LEU A 39 -2.52 3.04 4.27
CA LEU A 39 -2.93 3.38 5.63
C LEU A 39 -2.01 4.47 6.16
N LEU A 40 -2.58 5.55 6.66
CA LEU A 40 -1.82 6.62 7.29
C LEU A 40 -1.68 6.29 8.77
N LEU A 41 -0.46 6.04 9.21
CA LEU A 41 -0.15 5.64 10.58
C LEU A 41 0.40 6.82 11.36
N ASP A 42 -0.07 6.97 12.59
CA ASP A 42 0.56 7.82 13.58
C ASP A 42 1.83 7.13 14.08
N TRP A 43 2.95 7.83 14.05
CA TRP A 43 4.26 7.24 14.35
C TRP A 43 5.09 8.20 15.19
N PRO A 44 5.80 7.70 16.20
CA PRO A 44 6.66 8.56 17.02
C PRO A 44 7.72 9.26 16.16
N PRO A 45 7.94 10.56 16.34
CA PRO A 45 9.00 11.24 15.62
C PRO A 45 10.37 10.76 16.09
N THR A 46 11.32 10.73 15.17
CA THR A 46 12.72 10.42 15.46
C THR A 46 13.61 11.56 15.00
N HIS A 47 14.89 11.53 15.39
CA HIS A 47 15.84 12.54 14.91
C HIS A 47 16.12 12.44 13.41
N LEU A 48 15.83 11.26 12.79
CA LEU A 48 15.97 11.06 11.34
C LEU A 48 14.71 11.47 10.59
N ASP A 49 13.55 11.37 11.24
CA ASP A 49 12.27 11.76 10.66
C ASP A 49 11.40 12.39 11.75
N PRO A 50 11.35 13.73 11.80
CA PRO A 50 10.56 14.44 12.82
C PRO A 50 9.05 14.36 12.59
N GLN A 51 8.61 13.82 11.48
CA GLN A 51 7.17 13.69 11.19
C GLN A 51 6.53 12.59 12.02
N THR A 52 5.23 12.76 12.29
CA THR A 52 4.44 11.82 13.07
C THR A 52 3.52 10.96 12.22
N THR A 53 3.63 11.03 10.91
CA THR A 53 2.79 10.23 10.00
C THR A 53 3.66 9.41 9.07
N ARG A 54 3.35 8.13 8.97
CA ARG A 54 3.94 7.23 7.98
C ARG A 54 2.85 6.62 7.12
N GLY A 55 3.22 6.28 5.90
CA GLY A 55 2.38 5.48 5.03
C GLY A 55 2.66 3.99 5.22
N TYR A 56 1.62 3.19 5.27
CA TYR A 56 1.72 1.73 5.26
C TYR A 56 0.92 1.20 4.07
N ILE A 57 1.61 0.56 3.14
CA ILE A 57 0.98 0.03 1.92
C ILE A 57 0.57 -1.41 2.19
N LEU A 58 -0.68 -1.74 1.92
CA LEU A 58 -1.24 -3.05 2.22
C LEU A 58 -2.29 -3.44 1.18
N ASN A 59 -2.65 -4.72 1.20
CA ASN A 59 -3.71 -5.27 0.35
C ASN A 59 -3.43 -5.09 -1.15
N VAL A 60 -2.17 -5.02 -1.56
CA VAL A 60 -1.82 -4.98 -2.98
C VAL A 60 -2.18 -6.32 -3.61
N TYR A 61 -3.02 -6.27 -4.62
CA TYR A 61 -3.56 -7.45 -5.26
C TYR A 61 -3.67 -7.23 -6.76
N VAL A 62 -3.37 -8.27 -7.52
CA VAL A 62 -3.54 -8.31 -8.97
C VAL A 62 -4.25 -9.59 -9.35
N GLU A 63 -5.32 -9.48 -10.13
CA GLU A 63 -6.02 -10.65 -10.66
C GLU A 63 -5.04 -11.55 -11.42
N PRO A 64 -5.10 -12.89 -11.21
CA PRO A 64 -4.13 -13.80 -11.82
C PRO A 64 -3.98 -13.66 -13.33
N ALA A 65 -5.09 -13.43 -14.04
CA ALA A 65 -5.07 -13.26 -15.50
C ALA A 65 -4.36 -11.98 -15.95
N HIS A 66 -4.10 -11.04 -15.04
CA HIS A 66 -3.51 -9.74 -15.35
C HIS A 66 -2.13 -9.56 -14.71
N ARG A 67 -1.55 -10.61 -14.15
CA ARG A 67 -0.23 -10.55 -13.55
C ARG A 67 0.86 -10.38 -14.62
N GLN A 68 2.05 -9.93 -14.19
CA GLN A 68 3.22 -9.68 -15.03
C GLN A 68 3.01 -8.56 -16.05
N ARG A 69 2.10 -7.62 -15.74
CA ARG A 69 1.83 -6.44 -16.57
C ARG A 69 2.19 -5.14 -15.85
N GLY A 70 2.91 -5.23 -14.75
CA GLY A 70 3.32 -4.07 -13.96
C GLY A 70 2.21 -3.42 -13.14
N LEU A 71 1.10 -4.11 -12.89
CA LEU A 71 -0.04 -3.53 -12.17
C LEU A 71 0.24 -3.33 -10.68
N ALA A 72 0.93 -4.28 -10.04
CA ALA A 72 1.32 -4.11 -8.64
C ALA A 72 2.23 -2.88 -8.46
N ARG A 73 3.14 -2.68 -9.39
CA ARG A 73 4.00 -1.49 -9.41
C ARG A 73 3.18 -0.21 -9.55
N ARG A 74 2.22 -0.18 -10.46
CA ARG A 74 1.37 0.99 -10.67
C ARG A 74 0.55 1.34 -9.43
N VAL A 75 -0.04 0.34 -8.77
CA VAL A 75 -0.77 0.56 -7.51
C VAL A 75 0.16 1.11 -6.44
N THR A 76 1.33 0.52 -6.30
CA THR A 76 2.33 0.97 -5.31
C THR A 76 2.79 2.41 -5.60
N GLU A 77 3.04 2.73 -6.86
CA GLU A 77 3.40 4.10 -7.27
C GLU A 77 2.30 5.11 -6.92
N ALA A 78 1.04 4.74 -7.10
CA ALA A 78 -0.08 5.60 -6.71
C ALA A 78 -0.08 5.85 -5.19
N CYS A 79 0.18 4.82 -4.40
CA CYS A 79 0.31 4.97 -2.94
C CYS A 79 1.47 5.90 -2.56
N LEU A 80 2.63 5.73 -3.22
CA LEU A 80 3.80 6.58 -2.95
C LEU A 80 3.53 8.03 -3.35
N GLU A 81 2.86 8.25 -4.45
CA GLU A 81 2.51 9.60 -4.88
C GLU A 81 1.55 10.27 -3.90
N ALA A 82 0.59 9.53 -3.36
CA ALA A 82 -0.29 10.03 -2.32
C ALA A 82 0.47 10.40 -1.05
N CYS A 83 1.51 9.65 -0.70
CA CYS A 83 2.40 9.99 0.42
C CYS A 83 3.15 11.30 0.13
N ARG A 84 3.74 11.43 -1.04
CA ARG A 84 4.51 12.62 -1.42
C ARG A 84 3.63 13.86 -1.42
N ALA A 85 2.41 13.76 -1.93
CA ALA A 85 1.47 14.87 -1.95
C ALA A 85 1.10 15.37 -0.55
N ARG A 86 1.25 14.53 0.47
CA ARG A 86 0.98 14.86 1.87
C ARG A 86 2.24 15.20 2.67
N GLY A 87 3.39 15.24 2.01
CA GLY A 87 4.66 15.48 2.70
C GLY A 87 5.13 14.33 3.58
N ILE A 88 4.56 13.13 3.41
CA ILE A 88 4.97 11.94 4.15
C ILE A 88 6.30 11.43 3.58
N ARG A 89 7.26 11.19 4.46
CA ARG A 89 8.62 10.84 4.06
C ARG A 89 8.93 9.36 4.09
N VAL A 90 8.17 8.57 4.84
CA VAL A 90 8.44 7.15 5.05
C VAL A 90 7.21 6.36 4.68
N ALA A 91 7.39 5.39 3.80
CA ALA A 91 6.38 4.40 3.46
C ALA A 91 6.95 3.02 3.72
N THR A 92 6.17 2.15 4.35
CA THR A 92 6.55 0.78 4.64
C THR A 92 5.53 -0.18 4.07
N LEU A 93 5.94 -1.42 3.87
CA LEU A 93 5.07 -2.51 3.46
C LEU A 93 5.69 -3.84 3.88
N HIS A 94 4.87 -4.89 3.90
CA HIS A 94 5.36 -6.26 4.01
C HIS A 94 5.28 -6.91 2.64
N SER A 95 6.39 -7.48 2.19
CA SER A 95 6.49 -8.08 0.88
C SER A 95 6.57 -9.60 0.98
N ALA A 96 5.78 -10.30 0.16
CA ALA A 96 6.03 -11.70 -0.11
C ALA A 96 7.34 -11.82 -0.92
N ASP A 97 8.05 -12.95 -0.76
CA ASP A 97 9.34 -13.14 -1.45
C ASP A 97 9.21 -12.98 -2.96
N ALA A 98 8.13 -13.47 -3.54
CA ALA A 98 7.90 -13.39 -4.99
C ALA A 98 7.73 -11.95 -5.49
N ALA A 99 7.28 -11.01 -4.64
CA ALA A 99 7.05 -9.63 -5.02
C ALA A 99 8.21 -8.70 -4.65
N ARG A 100 9.20 -9.19 -3.92
CA ARG A 100 10.27 -8.37 -3.36
C ARG A 100 11.03 -7.59 -4.44
N GLY A 101 11.29 -8.20 -5.58
CA GLY A 101 12.00 -7.53 -6.67
C GLY A 101 11.28 -6.32 -7.22
N ILE A 102 9.95 -6.32 -7.23
CA ILE A 102 9.15 -5.17 -7.65
C ILE A 102 9.40 -3.98 -6.72
N TYR A 103 9.36 -4.24 -5.42
CA TYR A 103 9.51 -3.17 -4.43
C TYR A 103 10.94 -2.66 -4.34
N GLU A 104 11.92 -3.54 -4.48
CA GLU A 104 13.33 -3.12 -4.52
C GLU A 104 13.61 -2.18 -5.69
N LYS A 105 13.01 -2.45 -6.86
CA LYS A 105 13.13 -1.56 -8.03
C LYS A 105 12.50 -0.20 -7.80
N LEU A 106 11.52 -0.10 -6.90
CA LEU A 106 10.91 1.17 -6.52
C LEU A 106 11.70 1.92 -5.44
N GLY A 107 12.75 1.33 -4.92
CA GLY A 107 13.60 1.94 -3.91
C GLY A 107 13.36 1.44 -2.49
N PHE A 108 12.48 0.47 -2.29
CA PHE A 108 12.29 -0.13 -0.97
C PHE A 108 13.50 -0.95 -0.56
N ALA A 109 13.86 -0.84 0.68
CA ALA A 109 14.96 -1.60 1.27
C ALA A 109 14.47 -2.35 2.51
N ALA A 110 15.07 -3.50 2.76
CA ALA A 110 14.78 -4.25 3.98
C ALA A 110 15.25 -3.45 5.19
N THR A 111 14.51 -3.57 6.28
CA THR A 111 14.86 -2.93 7.54
C THR A 111 15.26 -3.98 8.58
N ASN A 112 15.60 -3.52 9.75
CA ASN A 112 15.98 -4.37 10.88
C ASN A 112 14.80 -4.68 11.82
N GLU A 113 13.58 -4.47 11.37
CA GLU A 113 12.40 -4.83 12.16
C GLU A 113 12.36 -6.32 12.42
N MET A 114 12.06 -6.70 13.66
CA MET A 114 11.91 -8.09 14.07
C MET A 114 10.48 -8.31 14.54
N ARG A 115 9.98 -9.54 14.36
CA ARG A 115 8.60 -9.88 14.69
C ARG A 115 8.55 -11.15 15.52
N LEU A 116 7.70 -11.13 16.56
CA LEU A 116 7.39 -12.30 17.34
C LEU A 116 5.86 -12.46 17.36
N ASN A 117 5.40 -13.64 17.04
CA ASN A 117 3.99 -13.99 17.15
C ASN A 117 3.77 -14.58 18.56
N LEU A 118 3.00 -13.91 19.35
CA LEU A 118 2.71 -14.32 20.74
C LEU A 118 1.56 -15.32 20.82
#